data_2c7824db87a14bb3bda0bed3e5874df8
#
_entry.id   2c7824db87a14bb3bda0bed3e5874df8
#
_cell.length_a   1.000
_cell.length_b   1.000
_cell.length_c   1.000
_cell.angle_alpha   90.00
_cell.angle_beta   90.00
_cell.angle_gamma   90.00
#
_symmetry.space_group_name_H-M   'P 1'
#
loop_
_entity.id
_entity.type
_entity.pdbx_description
1 polymer ?
#
loop_
_entity_poly.entity_id
_entity_poly.type
_entity_poly.pdbx_seq_one_letter_code
_entity_poly.pdbx_strand_id
1 'polypeptide(L)'
;VYLLNYLSLELAESLFVAANRFRDAQDLVGQKNGVNVTFTTPGLEHYEQNLPFFGIHVYLNGMRLALLDDYVTIESLGSGTGFDTIILNEAPYADDHLFADYVI
;
A
#
# COMPACT_ATOMS: atom_id res chain seq x y z
N VAL A 1 -15.60 -37.16 5.61
CA VAL A 1 -15.68 -36.70 4.22
C VAL A 1 -16.32 -35.33 4.13
N TYR A 2 -17.53 -35.15 4.67
CA TYR A 2 -18.22 -33.85 4.65
C TYR A 2 -17.45 -32.77 5.40
N LEU A 3 -16.81 -33.11 6.52
CA LEU A 3 -16.05 -32.15 7.31
C LEU A 3 -14.83 -31.66 6.55
N LEU A 4 -14.13 -32.54 5.85
CA LEU A 4 -12.96 -32.15 5.04
C LEU A 4 -13.36 -31.24 3.88
N ASN A 5 -14.48 -31.51 3.23
CA ASN A 5 -14.98 -30.65 2.15
C ASN A 5 -15.36 -29.27 2.66
N TYR A 6 -15.98 -29.20 3.82
CA TYR A 6 -16.38 -27.93 4.44
C TYR A 6 -15.14 -27.09 4.81
N LEU A 7 -14.12 -27.68 5.44
CA LEU A 7 -12.89 -27.00 5.79
C LEU A 7 -12.14 -26.48 4.55
N SER A 8 -12.11 -27.26 3.47
CA SER A 8 -11.48 -26.85 2.21
C SER A 8 -12.19 -25.63 1.61
N LEU A 9 -13.51 -25.59 1.67
CA LEU A 9 -14.29 -24.48 1.15
C LEU A 9 -14.06 -23.21 1.96
N GLU A 10 -14.04 -23.29 3.29
CA GLU A 10 -13.75 -22.14 4.15
C GLU A 10 -12.35 -21.58 3.90
N LEU A 11 -11.35 -22.45 3.73
CA LEU A 11 -9.99 -22.01 3.44
C LEU A 11 -9.91 -21.30 2.10
N ALA A 12 -10.60 -21.79 1.06
CA ALA A 12 -10.64 -21.16 -0.24
C ALA A 12 -11.31 -19.78 -0.18
N GLU A 13 -12.38 -19.63 0.57
CA GLU A 13 -13.06 -18.35 0.78
C GLU A 13 -12.15 -17.34 1.50
N SER A 14 -11.42 -17.78 2.52
CA SER A 14 -10.48 -16.93 3.25
C SER A 14 -9.35 -16.43 2.34
N LEU A 15 -8.80 -17.28 1.50
CA LEU A 15 -7.77 -16.91 0.54
C LEU A 15 -8.28 -15.92 -0.52
N PHE A 16 -9.51 -16.12 -0.98
CA PHE A 16 -10.15 -15.23 -1.95
C PHE A 16 -10.35 -13.82 -1.37
N VAL A 17 -10.83 -13.71 -0.13
CA VAL A 17 -11.03 -12.43 0.56
C VAL A 17 -9.68 -11.72 0.74
N ALA A 18 -8.63 -12.44 1.15
CA ALA A 18 -7.29 -11.87 1.31
C ALA A 18 -6.75 -11.34 -0.02
N ALA A 19 -6.94 -12.08 -1.12
CA ALA A 19 -6.50 -11.65 -2.44
C ALA A 19 -7.21 -10.38 -2.91
N ASN A 20 -8.50 -10.25 -2.60
CA ASN A 20 -9.29 -9.05 -2.95
C ASN A 20 -8.86 -7.80 -2.17
N ARG A 21 -8.23 -7.98 -1.03
CA ARG A 21 -7.74 -6.86 -0.21
C ARG A 21 -6.32 -6.44 -0.60
N PHE A 22 -5.61 -7.24 -1.37
CA PHE A 22 -4.26 -6.92 -1.79
C PHE A 22 -4.27 -6.03 -3.03
N ARG A 23 -3.47 -4.96 -3.00
CA ARG A 23 -3.28 -4.05 -4.13
C ARG A 23 -1.83 -4.12 -4.57
N ASP A 24 -1.61 -4.56 -5.80
CA ASP A 24 -0.28 -4.78 -6.38
C ASP A 24 0.05 -3.66 -7.35
N ALA A 25 1.28 -3.12 -7.24
CA ALA A 25 1.86 -2.14 -8.17
C ALA A 25 0.92 -0.98 -8.52
N GLN A 26 0.32 -0.38 -7.50
CA GLN A 26 -0.57 0.76 -7.70
C GLN A 26 0.24 2.05 -7.81
N ASP A 27 0.04 2.80 -8.89
CA ASP A 27 0.69 4.09 -9.05
C ASP A 27 0.20 5.06 -7.97
N LEU A 28 1.13 5.66 -7.24
CA LEU A 28 0.79 6.66 -6.24
C LEU A 28 0.41 7.97 -6.92
N VAL A 29 -0.56 8.66 -6.36
CA VAL A 29 -1.16 9.86 -6.96
C VAL A 29 -0.50 11.11 -6.41
N GLY A 30 0.00 11.96 -7.31
CA GLY A 30 0.65 13.22 -6.98
C GLY A 30 1.53 13.67 -8.12
N GLN A 31 1.96 14.93 -8.09
CA GLN A 31 2.82 15.48 -9.13
C GLN A 31 4.29 15.08 -8.88
N LYS A 32 4.92 14.46 -9.87
CA LYS A 32 6.34 14.15 -9.87
C LYS A 32 7.09 15.27 -10.59
N ASN A 33 7.42 16.32 -9.88
CA ASN A 33 7.99 17.55 -10.44
C ASN A 33 9.32 17.97 -9.82
N GLY A 34 9.94 17.10 -9.01
CA GLY A 34 11.20 17.40 -8.33
C GLY A 34 11.06 18.27 -7.09
N VAL A 35 9.84 18.66 -6.71
CA VAL A 35 9.54 19.50 -5.56
C VAL A 35 8.54 18.83 -4.63
N ASN A 36 7.45 18.26 -5.17
CA ASN A 36 6.40 17.63 -4.40
C ASN A 36 6.87 16.30 -3.81
N VAL A 37 6.64 16.12 -2.51
CA VAL A 37 6.98 14.89 -1.78
C VAL A 37 5.75 14.15 -1.26
N THR A 38 4.55 14.71 -1.43
CA THR A 38 3.30 14.16 -0.89
C THR A 38 2.53 13.41 -1.98
N PHE A 39 2.27 12.13 -1.72
CA PHE A 39 1.54 11.25 -2.62
C PHE A 39 0.48 10.49 -1.87
N THR A 40 -0.60 10.10 -2.56
CA THR A 40 -1.70 9.35 -1.96
C THR A 40 -1.92 8.03 -2.70
N THR A 41 -2.62 7.10 -2.06
CA THR A 41 -3.10 5.90 -2.71
C THR A 41 -4.16 6.25 -3.75
N PRO A 42 -4.31 5.46 -4.82
CA PRO A 42 -5.39 5.66 -5.79
C PRO A 42 -6.76 5.64 -5.11
N GLY A 43 -7.59 6.65 -5.39
CA GLY A 43 -8.90 6.76 -4.79
C GLY A 43 -8.90 6.97 -3.28
N LEU A 44 -7.78 7.35 -2.69
CA LEU A 44 -7.60 7.51 -1.24
C LEU A 44 -7.93 6.22 -0.48
N GLU A 45 -7.62 5.07 -1.04
CA GLU A 45 -7.81 3.80 -0.35
C GLU A 45 -6.97 3.74 0.94
N HIS A 46 -7.59 3.32 2.04
CA HIS A 46 -6.92 3.19 3.32
C HIS A 46 -6.23 1.84 3.42
N TYR A 47 -4.96 1.81 3.77
CA TYR A 47 -4.20 0.58 3.90
C TYR A 47 -3.82 0.29 5.35
N GLU A 48 -3.58 -1.01 5.64
CA GLU A 48 -3.17 -1.46 6.96
C GLU A 48 -1.67 -1.30 7.13
N GLN A 49 -1.25 -0.60 8.18
CA GLN A 49 0.17 -0.36 8.49
C GLN A 49 0.70 -1.29 9.58
N ASN A 50 -0.16 -1.75 10.49
CA ASN A 50 0.26 -2.42 11.71
C ASN A 50 0.41 -3.94 11.60
N LEU A 51 0.21 -4.51 10.43
CA LEU A 51 0.37 -5.95 10.21
C LEU A 51 1.85 -6.26 9.94
N PRO A 52 2.45 -7.29 10.60
CA PRO A 52 3.88 -7.54 10.52
C PRO A 52 4.42 -7.81 9.10
N PHE A 53 3.60 -8.42 8.25
CA PHE A 53 3.99 -8.79 6.88
C PHE A 53 3.23 -8.04 5.82
N PHE A 54 2.29 -7.20 6.24
CA PHE A 54 1.46 -6.40 5.37
C PHE A 54 1.61 -4.96 5.81
N GLY A 55 1.54 -4.09 4.99
CA GLY A 55 1.70 -2.68 5.16
C GLY A 55 1.84 -2.14 3.78
N ILE A 56 2.40 -0.98 3.64
CA ILE A 56 2.71 -0.47 2.32
C ILE A 56 4.17 -0.74 2.00
N HIS A 57 4.42 -1.20 0.77
CA HIS A 57 5.75 -1.30 0.21
C HIS A 57 5.85 -0.33 -0.94
N VAL A 58 6.70 0.68 -0.81
CA VAL A 58 6.86 1.74 -1.81
C VAL A 58 8.09 1.48 -2.65
N TYR A 59 7.96 1.66 -3.97
CA TYR A 59 9.03 1.44 -4.94
C TYR A 59 9.24 2.68 -5.77
N LEU A 60 10.48 3.05 -5.97
CA LEU A 60 10.89 4.12 -6.86
C LEU A 60 11.84 3.54 -7.90
N ASN A 61 11.43 3.57 -9.18
CA ASN A 61 12.20 3.02 -10.30
C ASN A 61 12.61 1.55 -10.08
N GLY A 62 11.70 0.77 -9.45
CA GLY A 62 11.93 -0.65 -9.19
C GLY A 62 12.69 -0.95 -7.90
N MET A 63 13.20 0.08 -7.20
CA MET A 63 13.89 -0.11 -5.92
C MET A 63 12.92 0.09 -4.76
N ARG A 64 12.91 -0.85 -3.83
CA ARG A 64 12.11 -0.73 -2.62
C ARG A 64 12.69 0.33 -1.69
N LEU A 65 11.83 1.24 -1.25
CA LEU A 65 12.19 2.27 -0.29
C LEU A 65 12.05 1.76 1.15
N ALA A 66 12.83 2.32 2.05
CA ALA A 66 12.82 1.96 3.47
C ALA A 66 11.90 2.90 4.25
N LEU A 67 10.99 2.31 5.02
CA LEU A 67 10.10 3.07 5.91
C LEU A 67 10.93 3.85 6.93
N LEU A 68 10.57 5.10 7.18
CA LEU A 68 11.21 6.08 8.06
C LEU A 68 12.49 6.69 7.48
N ASP A 69 13.29 5.93 6.72
CA ASP A 69 14.51 6.47 6.10
C ASP A 69 14.19 7.20 4.80
N ASP A 70 13.34 6.60 3.95
CA ASP A 70 13.04 7.13 2.63
C ASP A 70 11.64 7.75 2.56
N TYR A 71 10.72 7.32 3.40
CA TYR A 71 9.35 7.85 3.44
C TYR A 71 8.69 7.64 4.79
N VAL A 72 7.64 8.41 5.04
CA VAL A 72 6.73 8.23 6.18
C VAL A 72 5.30 8.09 5.66
N THR A 73 4.43 7.50 6.50
CA THR A 73 3.03 7.26 6.17
C THR A 73 2.14 8.08 7.10
N ILE A 74 1.03 8.58 6.58
CA ILE A 74 0.13 9.47 7.31
C ILE A 74 -1.31 9.04 7.11
N GLU A 75 -2.10 9.17 8.18
CA GLU A 75 -3.55 9.06 8.17
C GLU A 75 -4.13 10.47 7.98
N SER A 76 -4.50 10.83 6.75
CA SER A 76 -4.89 12.21 6.41
C SER A 76 -6.16 12.67 7.11
N LEU A 77 -7.04 11.73 7.47
CA LEU A 77 -8.30 12.02 8.15
C LEU A 77 -8.21 11.96 9.67
N GLY A 78 -7.01 11.69 10.21
CA GLY A 78 -6.78 11.63 11.63
C GLY A 78 -6.40 10.23 12.12
N SER A 79 -5.93 10.15 13.36
CA SER A 79 -5.47 8.90 13.97
C SER A 79 -6.58 7.86 14.01
N GLY A 80 -6.26 6.64 13.56
CA GLY A 80 -7.19 5.51 13.58
C GLY A 80 -8.10 5.40 12.36
N THR A 81 -8.01 6.34 11.41
CA THR A 81 -8.87 6.31 10.21
C THR A 81 -8.32 5.46 9.07
N GLY A 82 -7.08 5.01 9.18
CA GLY A 82 -6.39 4.26 8.13
C GLY A 82 -5.44 5.14 7.33
N PHE A 83 -4.32 4.55 6.91
CA PHE A 83 -3.26 5.27 6.20
C PHE A 83 -3.61 5.42 4.73
N ASP A 84 -3.41 6.59 4.16
CA ASP A 84 -3.73 6.92 2.77
C ASP A 84 -2.69 7.84 2.11
N THR A 85 -1.73 8.34 2.86
CA THR A 85 -0.78 9.35 2.39
C THR A 85 0.65 8.93 2.67
N ILE A 86 1.55 9.21 1.74
CA ILE A 86 2.97 8.92 1.82
C ILE A 86 3.72 10.21 1.58
N ILE A 87 4.68 10.51 2.45
CA ILE A 87 5.58 11.65 2.29
C ILE A 87 6.99 11.10 2.05
N LEU A 88 7.55 11.37 0.89
CA LEU A 88 8.88 10.94 0.52
C LEU A 88 9.94 11.90 1.09
N ASN A 89 11.11 11.35 1.39
CA ASN A 89 12.25 12.15 1.80
C ASN A 89 12.83 12.98 0.65
N GLU A 90 12.79 12.44 -0.56
CA GLU A 90 13.26 13.11 -1.78
C GLU A 90 12.13 13.17 -2.80
N ALA A 91 11.98 14.32 -3.44
CA ALA A 91 10.94 14.55 -4.45
C ALA A 91 11.27 13.84 -5.75
N PRO A 92 10.36 13.00 -6.29
CA PRO A 92 10.59 12.34 -7.58
C PRO A 92 10.35 13.31 -8.75
N TYR A 93 10.98 12.99 -9.88
CA TYR A 93 10.85 13.73 -11.13
C TYR A 93 9.84 13.06 -12.05
N ALA A 94 9.46 13.76 -13.12
CA ALA A 94 8.42 13.31 -14.06
C ALA A 94 8.68 11.93 -14.67
N ASP A 95 9.95 11.60 -14.92
CA ASP A 95 10.32 10.33 -15.53
C ASP A 95 10.45 9.19 -14.51
N ASP A 96 10.35 9.48 -13.23
CA ASP A 96 10.42 8.46 -12.18
C ASP A 96 9.12 7.67 -12.11
N HIS A 97 9.26 6.37 -11.86
CA HIS A 97 8.12 5.48 -11.66
C HIS A 97 7.93 5.19 -10.16
N LEU A 98 6.87 5.73 -9.58
CA LEU A 98 6.56 5.60 -8.16
C LEU A 98 5.28 4.80 -8.00
N PHE A 99 5.39 3.63 -7.37
CA PHE A 99 4.24 2.75 -7.14
C PHE A 99 4.36 2.05 -5.78
N ALA A 100 3.28 1.41 -5.35
CA ALA A 100 3.24 0.73 -4.06
C ALA A 100 2.37 -0.52 -4.11
N ASP A 101 2.72 -1.47 -3.25
CA ASP A 101 1.89 -2.62 -2.91
C ASP A 101 1.34 -2.39 -1.50
N TYR A 102 0.06 -2.67 -1.28
CA TYR A 102 -0.54 -2.51 0.04
C TYR A 102 -1.78 -3.39 0.21
N VAL A 103 -2.22 -3.53 1.45
CA VAL A 103 -3.45 -4.26 1.82
C VAL A 103 -4.45 -3.27 2.41
N ILE A 104 -5.66 -3.32 1.91
CA ILE A 104 -6.76 -2.46 2.39
C ILE A 104 -7.62 -3.15 3.43
#